data_27f82d83c6cffbe2352a3db9b30ac0c9
#
_entry.id   27f82d83c6cffbe2352a3db9b30ac0c9
#
_cell.length_a   1.000
_cell.length_b   1.000
_cell.length_c   1.000
_cell.angle_alpha   90.00
_cell.angle_beta   90.00
_cell.angle_gamma   90.00
#
_symmetry.space_group_name_H-M   'P 1'
#
loop_
_entity.id
_entity.type
_entity.pdbx_description
1 polymer ?
#
loop_
_entity_poly.entity_id
_entity_poly.type
_entity_poly.pdbx_seq_one_letter_code
_entity_poly.pdbx_strand_id
1 'polypeptide(L)'
;IKTISKGRLVLLVTHEKKIAEFYSDRIIELKDGKILSDKLNDSTRYLDYQLENKIYLKDMNVQKSFSDDDVKIDVFSNEEHKAEIKIVIRGGNLYIDTDNKYNVVSDDSNIEMIDDHYRVIDSETYDKNSFEYDKNLPKNFKPKYTSLYTPFNNVIKGFKSIRKFNKGKKVLLVGFFFAAMFSFLAVSNIVGLMTVKTEDYISTNKHYLTAPNSSKNEEIITKASGVSGVKYVIPGDSKAKLSLMMNDYYQTATALGRLDGSIALSKVISKDDIIKGEYKGNDNEIVLDKLIAKRFLKSKEGKNAGVIHYSDFIGKRISLGGNETYIISAISDTGSPSFYVSDNSYIDILSQLEIEKAQGDPSKSDMLKDYSKAQDITIKKGRAPTNLYEVIVNESQQDEIELNKTISIKVNDHPLKVVGYYKSSQIGDFNYVSAETLRAGYIGKQKVISIYADDPIKAQDELSKEGINANINIDEERAKYDESRHKSVITSLILAAVILTISLIEMYLMLRSSFLSRLKEVGIMRAIGIKKHDITTMFAGEIIAINLITVIPGIAFMYYIWSNIIKISDTLAKMYTVNPAVAIITFAMLMFFNLIIGLIPVASSMRKTPAEMLARTDI
;
A
#
# COMPACT_ATOMS: atom_id res chain seq x y z
N ILE A 1 27.68 50.20 21.25
CA ILE A 1 27.43 49.04 22.13
C ILE A 1 27.01 49.54 23.52
N LYS A 2 27.83 50.31 24.24
CA LYS A 2 27.52 50.79 25.61
C LYS A 2 26.22 51.60 25.69
N THR A 3 25.94 52.47 24.73
CA THR A 3 24.67 53.22 24.68
C THR A 3 23.44 52.32 24.60
N ILE A 4 23.54 51.24 23.84
CA ILE A 4 22.47 50.25 23.69
C ILE A 4 22.31 49.41 24.95
N SER A 5 23.41 49.13 25.68
CA SER A 5 23.40 48.30 26.89
C SER A 5 22.82 49.03 28.13
N LYS A 6 22.61 50.34 28.08
CA LYS A 6 21.99 51.13 29.15
C LYS A 6 20.53 50.79 29.46
N GLY A 7 20.04 49.70 29.30
CA GLY A 7 18.67 49.24 29.59
C GLY A 7 18.30 47.96 28.91
N ARG A 8 19.29 47.30 28.31
CA ARG A 8 19.08 46.02 27.60
C ARG A 8 20.28 45.11 27.83
N LEU A 9 20.02 43.81 27.95
CA LEU A 9 21.07 42.82 27.92
C LEU A 9 21.64 42.75 26.49
N VAL A 10 22.93 43.01 26.35
CA VAL A 10 23.66 42.88 25.08
C VAL A 10 24.62 41.70 25.19
N LEU A 11 24.45 40.72 24.31
CA LEU A 11 25.38 39.60 24.18
C LEU A 11 26.30 39.89 23.00
N LEU A 12 27.58 40.11 23.30
CA LEU A 12 28.62 40.31 22.30
C LEU A 12 29.41 39.00 22.13
N VAL A 13 29.45 38.47 20.92
CA VAL A 13 30.29 37.31 20.57
C VAL A 13 31.45 37.82 19.74
N THR A 14 32.66 37.67 20.26
CA THR A 14 33.89 38.10 19.59
C THR A 14 35.03 37.12 19.85
N HIS A 15 35.99 37.03 18.94
CA HIS A 15 37.25 36.34 19.15
C HIS A 15 38.38 37.27 19.58
N GLU A 16 38.09 38.59 19.65
CA GLU A 16 39.05 39.59 20.04
C GLU A 16 38.94 39.89 21.54
N LYS A 17 39.96 39.49 22.27
CA LYS A 17 40.01 39.61 23.72
C LYS A 17 39.93 41.09 24.19
N LYS A 18 40.61 42.01 23.50
CA LYS A 18 40.59 43.45 23.81
C LYS A 18 39.19 44.05 23.71
N ILE A 19 38.41 43.67 22.69
CA ILE A 19 37.03 44.12 22.52
C ILE A 19 36.15 43.56 23.64
N ALA A 20 36.31 42.28 24.00
CA ALA A 20 35.57 41.66 25.10
C ALA A 20 35.90 42.36 26.43
N GLU A 21 37.20 42.61 26.75
CA GLU A 21 37.64 43.26 27.97
C GLU A 21 37.16 44.71 28.08
N PHE A 22 37.06 45.41 26.96
CA PHE A 22 36.60 46.80 26.95
C PHE A 22 35.08 46.97 27.12
N TYR A 23 34.31 46.24 26.34
CA TYR A 23 32.86 46.46 26.27
C TYR A 23 32.04 45.65 27.26
N SER A 24 32.49 44.48 27.72
CA SER A 24 31.67 43.60 28.54
C SER A 24 31.84 43.80 30.04
N ASP A 25 30.76 43.58 30.78
CA ASP A 25 30.76 43.57 32.24
C ASP A 25 31.03 42.15 32.78
N ARG A 26 30.78 41.14 31.95
CA ARG A 26 31.04 39.71 32.23
C ARG A 26 31.59 39.03 30.99
N ILE A 27 32.65 38.28 31.14
CA ILE A 27 33.32 37.56 30.06
C ILE A 27 33.13 36.04 30.26
N ILE A 28 32.51 35.42 29.29
CA ILE A 28 32.35 33.95 29.24
C ILE A 28 33.22 33.43 28.09
N GLU A 29 34.28 32.72 28.43
CA GLU A 29 35.16 32.11 27.45
C GLU A 29 34.68 30.73 27.07
N LEU A 30 34.50 30.53 25.77
CA LEU A 30 34.02 29.28 25.20
C LEU A 30 35.11 28.62 24.36
N LYS A 31 35.33 27.32 24.58
CA LYS A 31 36.18 26.48 23.69
C LYS A 31 35.49 25.16 23.43
N ASP A 32 35.39 24.78 22.14
CA ASP A 32 34.75 23.52 21.69
C ASP A 32 33.34 23.30 22.25
N GLY A 33 32.57 24.41 22.44
CA GLY A 33 31.22 24.36 22.98
C GLY A 33 31.12 24.16 24.50
N LYS A 34 32.26 24.26 25.21
CA LYS A 34 32.31 24.21 26.68
C LYS A 34 32.72 25.56 27.22
N ILE A 35 32.15 25.93 28.36
CA ILE A 35 32.57 27.14 29.10
C ILE A 35 33.91 26.82 29.78
N LEU A 36 34.96 27.55 29.41
CA LEU A 36 36.27 27.46 30.03
C LEU A 36 36.36 28.38 31.25
N SER A 37 35.88 29.59 31.14
CA SER A 37 35.85 30.54 32.22
C SER A 37 34.59 31.42 32.15
N ASP A 38 34.12 31.83 33.30
CA ASP A 38 32.99 32.72 33.47
C ASP A 38 33.34 33.68 34.63
N LYS A 39 33.64 34.92 34.29
CA LYS A 39 34.15 35.90 35.26
C LYS A 39 33.60 37.31 35.01
N LEU A 40 33.44 38.06 36.07
CA LEU A 40 33.21 39.52 35.97
C LEU A 40 34.47 40.16 35.43
N ASN A 41 34.30 41.22 34.64
CA ASN A 41 35.40 41.91 34.03
C ASN A 41 35.87 43.04 34.94
N ASP A 42 36.95 42.81 35.68
CA ASP A 42 37.60 43.78 36.58
C ASP A 42 38.78 44.53 35.93
N SER A 43 39.03 44.29 34.62
CA SER A 43 40.12 44.93 33.92
C SER A 43 39.94 46.45 33.79
N THR A 44 41.05 47.22 33.86
CA THR A 44 41.07 48.61 33.44
C THR A 44 40.68 48.70 31.98
N ARG A 45 39.56 49.34 31.71
CA ARG A 45 38.96 49.41 30.39
C ARG A 45 39.69 50.41 29.53
N TYR A 46 40.68 49.96 28.80
CA TYR A 46 41.43 50.72 27.85
C TYR A 46 41.39 50.04 26.48
N LEU A 47 40.91 50.77 25.48
CA LEU A 47 40.83 50.24 24.10
C LEU A 47 41.74 51.07 23.21
N ASP A 48 42.90 50.51 22.96
CA ASP A 48 43.78 50.96 21.91
C ASP A 48 43.60 50.00 20.71
N TYR A 49 42.69 50.38 19.85
CA TYR A 49 42.33 49.56 18.69
C TYR A 49 42.29 50.42 17.44
N GLN A 50 43.41 50.48 16.78
CA GLN A 50 43.54 51.14 15.50
C GLN A 50 43.06 50.17 14.40
N LEU A 51 41.97 50.49 13.73
CA LEU A 51 41.46 49.72 12.64
C LEU A 51 42.39 49.90 11.44
N GLU A 52 42.93 48.83 10.87
CA GLU A 52 43.82 48.84 9.68
C GLU A 52 43.17 49.51 8.46
N ASN A 53 41.86 49.63 8.46
CA ASN A 53 41.11 50.27 7.37
C ASN A 53 40.78 51.75 7.61
N LYS A 54 41.27 52.39 8.70
CA LYS A 54 41.08 53.80 8.99
C LYS A 54 42.40 54.55 9.07
N ILE A 55 42.53 55.57 8.26
CA ILE A 55 43.69 56.42 8.22
C ILE A 55 43.32 57.77 8.78
N TYR A 56 43.95 58.13 9.92
CA TYR A 56 43.71 59.43 10.60
C TYR A 56 44.72 60.46 10.08
N LEU A 57 44.24 61.44 9.32
CA LEU A 57 45.10 62.33 8.57
C LEU A 57 45.89 63.30 9.51
N LYS A 58 45.26 63.73 10.64
CA LYS A 58 45.92 64.65 11.60
C LYS A 58 47.00 63.99 12.44
N ASP A 59 47.11 62.65 12.43
CA ASP A 59 48.15 61.93 13.14
C ASP A 59 49.40 61.71 12.28
N MET A 60 49.36 62.11 11.00
CA MET A 60 50.49 62.01 10.11
C MET A 60 51.55 63.08 10.43
N ASN A 61 52.85 62.66 10.47
CA ASN A 61 53.95 63.47 10.85
C ASN A 61 54.30 64.59 9.82
N VAL A 62 54.04 64.31 8.57
CA VAL A 62 54.28 65.20 7.45
C VAL A 62 52.97 65.59 6.82
N GLN A 63 52.67 66.86 6.76
CA GLN A 63 51.52 67.45 6.08
C GLN A 63 52.00 68.61 5.19
N LYS A 64 51.84 68.42 3.88
CA LYS A 64 52.22 69.44 2.87
C LYS A 64 51.02 69.66 1.95
N SER A 65 50.74 70.90 1.65
CA SER A 65 49.70 71.30 0.74
C SER A 65 50.30 72.06 -0.43
N PHE A 66 49.97 71.63 -1.63
CA PHE A 66 50.29 72.29 -2.89
C PHE A 66 49.01 72.80 -3.50
N SER A 67 48.90 74.11 -3.72
CA SER A 67 47.68 74.66 -4.30
C SER A 67 48.05 75.66 -5.39
N ASP A 68 47.41 75.56 -6.53
CA ASP A 68 47.37 76.51 -7.60
C ASP A 68 45.91 76.84 -7.90
N ASP A 69 45.62 77.77 -8.82
CA ASP A 69 44.25 78.21 -9.12
C ASP A 69 43.33 77.07 -9.53
N ASP A 70 43.86 75.96 -10.17
CA ASP A 70 43.07 74.86 -10.71
C ASP A 70 43.21 73.54 -9.95
N VAL A 71 44.23 73.33 -9.10
CA VAL A 71 44.53 72.10 -8.43
C VAL A 71 45.01 72.23 -7.03
N LYS A 72 44.42 71.52 -6.08
CA LYS A 72 44.88 71.40 -4.72
C LYS A 72 45.31 69.96 -4.42
N ILE A 73 46.53 69.80 -3.90
CA ILE A 73 47.07 68.45 -3.53
C ILE A 73 47.55 68.55 -2.06
N ASP A 74 46.89 67.82 -1.18
CA ASP A 74 47.33 67.63 0.19
C ASP A 74 48.08 66.32 0.34
N VAL A 75 49.29 66.32 0.85
CA VAL A 75 50.17 65.18 1.07
C VAL A 75 50.31 64.93 2.57
N PHE A 76 49.93 63.76 3.02
CA PHE A 76 50.09 63.28 4.38
C PHE A 76 51.04 62.08 4.41
N SER A 77 52.02 62.05 5.33
CA SER A 77 52.95 60.94 5.47
C SER A 77 53.41 60.71 6.89
N ASN A 78 53.65 59.50 7.29
CA ASN A 78 54.22 59.09 8.57
C ASN A 78 55.74 59.26 8.60
N GLU A 79 56.41 59.28 7.44
CA GLU A 79 57.87 59.35 7.27
C GLU A 79 58.22 60.30 6.16
N GLU A 80 59.43 60.93 6.28
CA GLU A 80 59.95 61.70 5.15
C GLU A 80 60.35 60.76 3.97
N HIS A 81 59.48 60.63 3.02
CA HIS A 81 59.68 59.83 1.83
C HIS A 81 59.84 60.73 0.62
N LYS A 82 60.87 60.47 -0.20
CA LYS A 82 60.93 61.03 -1.55
C LYS A 82 60.10 60.18 -2.48
N ALA A 83 58.92 60.61 -2.77
CA ALA A 83 58.06 59.98 -3.78
C ALA A 83 58.00 60.91 -5.00
N GLU A 84 58.25 60.37 -6.16
CA GLU A 84 58.00 61.05 -7.44
C GLU A 84 56.61 60.64 -7.91
N ILE A 85 55.70 61.59 -8.00
CA ILE A 85 54.33 61.36 -8.41
C ILE A 85 54.02 62.32 -9.57
N LYS A 86 53.67 61.75 -10.73
CA LYS A 86 53.16 62.50 -11.89
C LYS A 86 51.67 62.36 -11.98
N ILE A 87 50.98 63.45 -11.91
CA ILE A 87 49.52 63.51 -12.01
C ILE A 87 49.16 64.18 -13.34
N VAL A 88 48.39 63.48 -14.18
CA VAL A 88 47.92 64.00 -15.47
C VAL A 88 46.41 64.03 -15.46
N ILE A 89 45.82 65.17 -15.74
CA ILE A 89 44.39 65.37 -15.90
C ILE A 89 44.08 65.52 -17.38
N ARG A 90 43.34 64.60 -17.95
CA ARG A 90 42.95 64.62 -19.38
C ARG A 90 41.51 64.15 -19.59
N GLY A 91 40.69 65.03 -20.12
CA GLY A 91 39.29 64.70 -20.47
C GLY A 91 38.44 64.31 -19.25
N GLY A 92 38.69 64.92 -18.08
CA GLY A 92 38.00 64.62 -16.84
C GLY A 92 38.49 63.37 -16.10
N ASN A 93 39.52 62.69 -16.63
CA ASN A 93 40.13 61.54 -15.98
C ASN A 93 41.47 61.90 -15.36
N LEU A 94 41.72 61.37 -14.14
CA LEU A 94 42.98 61.53 -13.41
C LEU A 94 43.86 60.30 -13.65
N TYR A 95 45.09 60.52 -14.12
CA TYR A 95 46.13 59.52 -14.32
C TYR A 95 47.25 59.78 -13.31
N ILE A 96 47.65 58.78 -12.58
CA ILE A 96 48.73 58.84 -11.59
C ILE A 96 49.85 57.89 -12.06
N ASP A 97 51.08 58.44 -12.24
CA ASP A 97 52.29 57.70 -12.53
C ASP A 97 53.22 57.82 -11.33
N THR A 98 53.60 56.71 -10.71
CA THR A 98 54.43 56.66 -9.53
C THR A 98 55.17 55.33 -9.44
N ASP A 99 56.38 55.32 -8.93
CA ASP A 99 57.18 54.11 -8.68
C ASP A 99 56.71 53.34 -7.43
N ASN A 100 55.79 53.95 -6.61
CA ASN A 100 55.27 53.33 -5.40
C ASN A 100 53.98 52.57 -5.68
N LYS A 101 53.66 51.54 -4.83
CA LYS A 101 52.34 50.90 -4.81
C LYS A 101 51.30 51.93 -4.35
N TYR A 102 50.23 52.07 -5.11
CA TYR A 102 49.15 52.97 -4.77
C TYR A 102 47.80 52.23 -4.63
N ASN A 103 46.97 52.74 -3.76
CA ASN A 103 45.57 52.31 -3.62
C ASN A 103 44.68 53.53 -3.85
N VAL A 104 43.64 53.39 -4.64
CA VAL A 104 42.64 54.41 -4.84
C VAL A 104 41.55 54.22 -3.75
N VAL A 105 41.34 55.23 -2.97
CA VAL A 105 40.28 55.26 -1.96
C VAL A 105 39.08 56.00 -2.54
N SER A 106 37.96 55.31 -2.70
CA SER A 106 36.68 55.83 -3.17
C SER A 106 35.59 55.46 -2.17
N ASP A 107 34.38 55.95 -2.35
CA ASP A 107 33.24 55.66 -1.48
C ASP A 107 32.93 54.15 -1.34
N ASP A 108 33.33 53.37 -2.33
CA ASP A 108 33.18 51.89 -2.34
C ASP A 108 34.39 51.15 -1.75
N SER A 109 35.45 51.86 -1.35
CA SER A 109 36.66 51.22 -0.82
C SER A 109 36.49 50.84 0.67
N ASN A 110 37.17 49.75 1.07
CA ASN A 110 37.21 49.35 2.47
C ASN A 110 38.07 50.25 3.37
N ILE A 111 38.75 51.26 2.80
CA ILE A 111 39.63 52.17 3.51
C ILE A 111 38.93 53.51 3.64
N GLU A 112 38.85 54.02 4.85
CA GLU A 112 38.23 55.30 5.21
C GLU A 112 39.33 56.30 5.66
N MET A 113 39.43 57.47 5.00
CA MET A 113 40.30 58.57 5.43
C MET A 113 39.52 59.51 6.34
N ILE A 114 40.04 59.75 7.57
CA ILE A 114 39.37 60.54 8.59
C ILE A 114 40.23 61.78 8.86
N ASP A 115 39.68 62.99 8.62
CA ASP A 115 40.33 64.27 8.90
C ASP A 115 40.19 64.67 10.39
N ASP A 116 40.66 63.78 11.27
CA ASP A 116 40.71 64.02 12.73
C ASP A 116 41.92 63.29 13.33
N HIS A 117 42.14 63.49 14.65
CA HIS A 117 43.09 62.68 15.42
C HIS A 117 42.48 61.35 15.89
N TYR A 118 43.29 60.31 15.93
CA TYR A 118 42.93 59.10 16.61
C TYR A 118 42.75 59.36 18.10
N ARG A 119 41.56 59.04 18.61
CA ARG A 119 41.27 59.21 20.06
C ARG A 119 41.17 57.82 20.67
N VAL A 120 42.05 57.54 21.58
CA VAL A 120 41.97 56.38 22.45
C VAL A 120 40.72 56.51 23.33
N ILE A 121 39.88 55.51 23.29
CA ILE A 121 38.67 55.46 24.10
C ILE A 121 39.05 54.86 25.45
N ASP A 122 39.01 55.70 26.50
CA ASP A 122 39.29 55.32 27.89
C ASP A 122 38.02 55.01 28.68
N SER A 123 38.19 54.46 29.87
CA SER A 123 37.10 54.06 30.74
C SER A 123 36.29 55.18 31.36
N GLU A 124 36.82 56.43 31.36
CA GLU A 124 36.09 57.55 31.92
C GLU A 124 34.92 58.01 31.08
N THR A 125 34.95 57.67 29.79
CA THR A 125 33.87 57.95 28.86
C THR A 125 32.62 57.05 29.10
N TYR A 126 32.75 56.06 29.94
CA TYR A 126 31.66 55.14 30.27
C TYR A 126 31.39 55.13 31.79
N ASP A 127 30.20 55.53 32.16
CA ASP A 127 29.73 55.49 33.56
C ASP A 127 29.65 54.02 34.03
N LYS A 128 30.57 53.59 34.93
CA LYS A 128 30.70 52.25 35.46
C LYS A 128 29.45 51.80 36.24
N ASN A 129 28.62 52.70 36.71
CA ASN A 129 27.52 52.43 37.63
C ASN A 129 26.13 52.36 36.93
N SER A 130 26.10 52.43 35.60
CA SER A 130 24.83 52.56 34.87
C SER A 130 23.99 51.23 34.78
N PHE A 131 24.56 50.08 35.16
CA PHE A 131 23.84 48.82 35.16
C PHE A 131 24.18 47.95 36.38
N GLU A 132 23.34 48.06 37.42
CA GLU A 132 23.40 47.15 38.55
C GLU A 132 22.60 45.89 38.23
N TYR A 133 23.32 44.80 37.89
CA TYR A 133 22.75 43.52 37.48
C TYR A 133 21.77 42.96 38.53
N ASP A 134 22.12 43.06 39.80
CA ASP A 134 21.33 42.53 40.92
C ASP A 134 20.07 43.33 41.25
N LYS A 135 20.03 44.65 40.92
CA LYS A 135 18.84 45.49 41.13
C LYS A 135 17.78 45.34 40.02
N ASN A 136 18.17 44.93 38.83
CA ASN A 136 17.27 44.84 37.69
C ASN A 136 16.67 43.42 37.50
N LEU A 137 17.10 42.42 38.27
CA LEU A 137 16.48 41.11 38.32
C LEU A 137 15.31 41.09 39.31
N PRO A 138 14.14 40.52 38.98
CA PRO A 138 13.07 40.31 39.96
C PRO A 138 13.62 39.56 41.17
N LYS A 139 13.35 40.02 42.40
CA LYS A 139 13.87 39.45 43.68
C LYS A 139 13.66 37.96 43.91
N ASN A 140 12.85 37.29 43.06
CA ASN A 140 12.57 35.86 43.09
C ASN A 140 12.77 35.19 41.71
N PHE A 141 13.65 35.71 40.86
CA PHE A 141 13.94 35.13 39.56
C PHE A 141 14.67 33.79 39.73
N LYS A 142 13.91 32.71 39.69
CA LYS A 142 14.51 31.38 39.49
C LYS A 142 14.66 31.21 37.98
N PRO A 143 15.88 31.08 37.44
CA PRO A 143 16.08 30.88 36.01
C PRO A 143 15.39 29.57 35.59
N LYS A 144 14.25 29.68 34.92
CA LYS A 144 13.59 28.53 34.33
C LYS A 144 14.26 28.28 33.00
N TYR A 145 15.03 27.22 32.97
CA TYR A 145 15.68 26.81 31.73
C TYR A 145 14.57 26.36 30.71
N THR A 146 14.25 27.23 29.80
CA THR A 146 13.32 26.92 28.71
C THR A 146 14.12 26.75 27.43
N SER A 147 14.25 25.51 26.96
CA SER A 147 14.84 25.26 25.65
C SER A 147 13.93 25.82 24.56
N LEU A 148 14.48 26.64 23.66
CA LEU A 148 13.80 27.07 22.43
C LEU A 148 13.64 25.94 21.42
N TYR A 149 14.28 24.81 21.68
CA TYR A 149 14.28 23.59 20.82
C TYR A 149 13.32 22.53 21.34
N THR A 150 12.10 22.91 21.71
CA THR A 150 11.05 21.96 22.04
C THR A 150 10.63 21.18 20.79
N PRO A 151 10.19 19.90 20.88
CA PRO A 151 9.77 19.11 19.72
C PRO A 151 8.75 19.84 18.85
N PHE A 152 7.75 20.47 19.46
CA PHE A 152 6.71 21.22 18.76
C PHE A 152 7.28 22.42 17.98
N ASN A 153 8.12 23.23 18.62
CA ASN A 153 8.76 24.38 17.97
C ASN A 153 9.68 23.94 16.83
N ASN A 154 10.34 22.79 16.96
CA ASN A 154 11.19 22.25 15.92
C ASN A 154 10.40 21.83 14.68
N VAL A 155 9.20 21.24 14.85
CA VAL A 155 8.30 20.92 13.73
C VAL A 155 7.82 22.21 13.05
N ILE A 156 7.42 23.24 13.81
CA ILE A 156 7.03 24.55 13.24
C ILE A 156 8.17 25.19 12.45
N LYS A 157 9.40 25.13 13.00
CA LYS A 157 10.61 25.59 12.28
C LYS A 157 10.83 24.78 11.00
N GLY A 158 10.57 23.46 11.03
CA GLY A 158 10.60 22.59 9.87
C GLY A 158 9.67 23.07 8.75
N PHE A 159 8.41 23.38 9.06
CA PHE A 159 7.47 23.94 8.08
C PHE A 159 7.96 25.26 7.47
N LYS A 160 8.54 26.15 8.32
CA LYS A 160 9.12 27.41 7.84
C LYS A 160 10.34 27.17 6.94
N SER A 161 11.16 26.17 7.23
CA SER A 161 12.31 25.75 6.40
C SER A 161 11.86 25.26 5.02
N ILE A 162 10.84 24.40 4.98
CA ILE A 162 10.30 23.85 3.73
C ILE A 162 9.81 24.96 2.78
N ARG A 163 9.18 26.01 3.29
CA ARG A 163 8.75 27.15 2.46
C ARG A 163 9.90 27.83 1.72
N LYS A 164 11.10 27.83 2.32
CA LYS A 164 12.33 28.42 1.76
C LYS A 164 13.11 27.51 0.83
N PHE A 165 12.65 26.28 0.59
CA PHE A 165 13.30 25.34 -0.32
C PHE A 165 13.35 25.89 -1.74
N ASN A 166 14.47 25.67 -2.42
CA ASN A 166 14.62 25.94 -3.84
C ASN A 166 13.73 25.01 -4.69
N LYS A 167 13.59 25.31 -5.99
CA LYS A 167 12.74 24.55 -6.91
C LYS A 167 13.09 23.05 -6.93
N GLY A 168 14.38 22.69 -6.95
CA GLY A 168 14.84 21.30 -6.96
C GLY A 168 14.41 20.53 -5.71
N LYS A 169 14.57 21.13 -4.50
CA LYS A 169 14.12 20.51 -3.25
C LYS A 169 12.59 20.36 -3.18
N LYS A 170 11.84 21.29 -3.78
CA LYS A 170 10.37 21.17 -3.86
C LYS A 170 9.92 20.04 -4.78
N VAL A 171 10.66 19.75 -5.85
CA VAL A 171 10.39 18.59 -6.71
C VAL A 171 10.58 17.28 -5.95
N LEU A 172 11.60 17.18 -5.09
CA LEU A 172 11.78 16.00 -4.24
C LEU A 172 10.60 15.77 -3.27
N LEU A 173 9.92 16.82 -2.81
CA LEU A 173 8.70 16.64 -1.99
C LEU A 173 7.59 15.91 -2.76
N VAL A 174 7.50 16.10 -4.07
CA VAL A 174 6.56 15.36 -4.92
C VAL A 174 6.95 13.89 -5.00
N GLY A 175 8.26 13.58 -5.04
CA GLY A 175 8.76 12.21 -4.96
C GLY A 175 8.31 11.51 -3.68
N PHE A 176 8.44 12.17 -2.50
CA PHE A 176 7.95 11.62 -1.24
C PHE A 176 6.44 11.39 -1.23
N PHE A 177 5.66 12.24 -1.86
CA PHE A 177 4.23 12.05 -2.00
C PHE A 177 3.92 10.75 -2.78
N PHE A 178 4.56 10.54 -3.93
CA PHE A 178 4.39 9.31 -4.71
C PHE A 178 4.93 8.07 -3.98
N ALA A 179 6.09 8.19 -3.33
CA ALA A 179 6.64 7.11 -2.53
C ALA A 179 5.69 6.67 -1.42
N ALA A 180 5.02 7.63 -0.76
CA ALA A 180 4.02 7.34 0.25
C ALA A 180 2.76 6.65 -0.34
N MET A 181 2.31 7.07 -1.52
CA MET A 181 1.21 6.42 -2.24
C MET A 181 1.51 4.96 -2.52
N PHE A 182 2.66 4.68 -3.12
CA PHE A 182 3.04 3.30 -3.48
C PHE A 182 3.37 2.44 -2.25
N SER A 183 3.95 3.04 -1.21
CA SER A 183 4.16 2.35 0.07
C SER A 183 2.85 1.93 0.71
N PHE A 184 1.84 2.81 0.71
CA PHE A 184 0.50 2.45 1.18
C PHE A 184 -0.10 1.30 0.37
N LEU A 185 0.02 1.34 -0.95
CA LEU A 185 -0.46 0.27 -1.82
C LEU A 185 0.24 -1.05 -1.50
N ALA A 186 1.56 -1.04 -1.35
CA ALA A 186 2.34 -2.23 -1.02
C ALA A 186 1.95 -2.81 0.36
N VAL A 187 1.84 -1.97 1.39
CA VAL A 187 1.42 -2.41 2.73
C VAL A 187 -0.02 -2.93 2.71
N SER A 188 -0.93 -2.24 2.01
CA SER A 188 -2.32 -2.66 1.83
C SER A 188 -2.41 -4.04 1.17
N ASN A 189 -1.58 -4.32 0.17
CA ASN A 189 -1.51 -5.61 -0.50
C ASN A 189 -0.96 -6.69 0.44
N ILE A 190 0.15 -6.44 1.13
CA ILE A 190 0.73 -7.39 2.08
C ILE A 190 -0.29 -7.76 3.17
N VAL A 191 -0.93 -6.76 3.78
CA VAL A 191 -1.95 -6.98 4.82
C VAL A 191 -3.16 -7.72 4.26
N GLY A 192 -3.60 -7.40 3.03
CA GLY A 192 -4.68 -8.08 2.33
C GLY A 192 -4.37 -9.56 2.12
N LEU A 193 -3.20 -9.85 1.60
CA LEU A 193 -2.74 -11.23 1.38
C LEU A 193 -2.49 -12.01 2.68
N MET A 194 -2.19 -11.34 3.80
CA MET A 194 -2.03 -11.99 5.11
C MET A 194 -3.35 -12.26 5.82
N THR A 195 -4.41 -11.52 5.50
CA THR A 195 -5.77 -11.69 6.08
C THR A 195 -6.59 -12.67 5.24
N VAL A 196 -6.49 -13.97 5.54
CA VAL A 196 -7.23 -15.02 4.83
C VAL A 196 -8.56 -15.29 5.53
N LYS A 197 -9.64 -15.22 4.78
CA LYS A 197 -10.97 -15.67 5.20
C LYS A 197 -11.32 -16.98 4.49
N THR A 198 -12.06 -17.85 5.16
CA THR A 198 -12.55 -19.10 4.54
C THR A 198 -13.32 -18.84 3.25
N GLU A 199 -14.08 -17.75 3.17
CA GLU A 199 -14.80 -17.33 1.95
C GLU A 199 -13.89 -17.11 0.73
N ASP A 200 -12.60 -16.82 0.93
CA ASP A 200 -11.68 -16.47 -0.16
C ASP A 200 -11.22 -17.70 -0.96
N TYR A 201 -11.12 -18.86 -0.32
CA TYR A 201 -10.63 -20.08 -0.93
C TYR A 201 -11.67 -21.19 -1.06
N ILE A 202 -12.70 -21.23 -0.23
CA ILE A 202 -13.71 -22.28 -0.28
C ILE A 202 -14.48 -22.25 -1.61
N SER A 203 -14.47 -23.34 -2.35
CA SER A 203 -15.21 -23.52 -3.62
C SER A 203 -16.21 -24.65 -3.57
N THR A 204 -16.08 -25.56 -2.59
CA THR A 204 -16.99 -26.68 -2.36
C THR A 204 -17.57 -26.61 -0.95
N ASN A 205 -18.53 -27.52 -0.66
CA ASN A 205 -19.04 -27.65 0.70
C ASN A 205 -17.92 -28.12 1.65
N LYS A 206 -17.79 -27.46 2.80
CA LYS A 206 -16.75 -27.74 3.80
C LYS A 206 -16.83 -29.15 4.41
N HIS A 207 -17.97 -29.81 4.26
CA HIS A 207 -18.23 -31.15 4.78
C HIS A 207 -17.88 -32.27 3.80
N TYR A 208 -17.38 -31.93 2.59
CA TYR A 208 -16.98 -32.92 1.61
C TYR A 208 -15.56 -33.40 1.76
N LEU A 209 -15.43 -34.74 1.60
CA LEU A 209 -14.19 -35.44 1.30
C LEU A 209 -14.28 -36.01 -0.12
N THR A 210 -13.17 -36.06 -0.82
CA THR A 210 -13.06 -36.70 -2.14
C THR A 210 -12.19 -37.94 -2.07
N ALA A 211 -12.68 -39.06 -2.58
CA ALA A 211 -11.92 -40.30 -2.69
C ALA A 211 -11.92 -40.83 -4.14
N PRO A 212 -10.88 -41.57 -4.56
CA PRO A 212 -10.83 -42.17 -5.89
C PRO A 212 -11.90 -43.29 -6.02
N ASN A 213 -12.59 -43.29 -7.16
CA ASN A 213 -13.52 -44.39 -7.52
C ASN A 213 -12.74 -45.50 -8.26
N SER A 214 -12.13 -46.39 -7.50
CA SER A 214 -11.29 -47.48 -8.05
C SER A 214 -12.08 -48.59 -8.73
N SER A 215 -13.29 -48.85 -8.25
CA SER A 215 -14.14 -49.97 -8.75
C SER A 215 -15.00 -49.57 -9.96
N LYS A 216 -15.16 -48.28 -10.24
CA LYS A 216 -16.04 -47.74 -11.31
C LYS A 216 -17.50 -48.23 -11.24
N ASN A 217 -17.94 -48.76 -10.11
CA ASN A 217 -19.26 -49.26 -9.85
C ASN A 217 -19.79 -48.72 -8.49
N GLU A 218 -20.93 -49.20 -8.05
CA GLU A 218 -21.56 -48.77 -6.78
C GLU A 218 -20.89 -49.36 -5.53
N GLU A 219 -19.93 -50.27 -5.64
CA GLU A 219 -19.33 -51.00 -4.51
C GLU A 219 -18.64 -50.03 -3.53
N ILE A 220 -17.78 -49.14 -4.04
CA ILE A 220 -17.08 -48.15 -3.18
C ILE A 220 -18.07 -47.12 -2.59
N ILE A 221 -19.12 -46.78 -3.33
CA ILE A 221 -20.17 -45.88 -2.87
C ILE A 221 -20.90 -46.51 -1.69
N THR A 222 -21.30 -47.78 -1.83
CA THR A 222 -21.98 -48.56 -0.79
C THR A 222 -21.07 -48.72 0.43
N LYS A 223 -19.81 -49.08 0.21
CA LYS A 223 -18.82 -49.23 1.30
C LYS A 223 -18.64 -47.93 2.05
N ALA A 224 -18.40 -46.81 1.35
CA ALA A 224 -18.21 -45.49 1.97
C ALA A 224 -19.46 -45.00 2.70
N SER A 225 -20.66 -45.29 2.17
CA SER A 225 -21.93 -44.94 2.82
C SER A 225 -22.19 -45.68 4.13
N GLY A 226 -21.57 -46.86 4.33
CA GLY A 226 -21.66 -47.64 5.55
C GLY A 226 -20.72 -47.21 6.66
N VAL A 227 -19.80 -46.28 6.38
CA VAL A 227 -18.79 -45.80 7.37
C VAL A 227 -19.43 -44.85 8.36
N SER A 228 -19.06 -45.00 9.63
CA SER A 228 -19.56 -44.15 10.72
C SER A 228 -19.22 -42.70 10.49
N GLY A 229 -20.21 -41.80 10.65
CA GLY A 229 -20.05 -40.35 10.45
C GLY A 229 -20.29 -39.89 9.01
N VAL A 230 -20.40 -40.79 8.03
CA VAL A 230 -20.79 -40.46 6.67
C VAL A 230 -22.32 -40.34 6.57
N LYS A 231 -22.79 -39.23 6.02
CA LYS A 231 -24.24 -39.00 5.81
C LYS A 231 -24.74 -39.50 4.47
N TYR A 232 -23.94 -39.26 3.43
CA TYR A 232 -24.21 -39.73 2.08
C TYR A 232 -22.98 -39.65 1.19
N VAL A 233 -23.03 -40.35 0.08
CA VAL A 233 -21.98 -40.33 -0.95
C VAL A 233 -22.59 -39.96 -2.29
N ILE A 234 -21.95 -39.02 -2.99
CA ILE A 234 -22.30 -38.64 -4.36
C ILE A 234 -21.26 -39.24 -5.30
N PRO A 235 -21.66 -39.95 -6.35
CA PRO A 235 -20.73 -40.36 -7.40
C PRO A 235 -20.24 -39.13 -8.18
N GLY A 236 -18.93 -39.06 -8.40
CA GLY A 236 -18.29 -37.94 -9.08
C GLY A 236 -17.86 -36.80 -8.17
N ASP A 237 -17.32 -35.77 -8.81
CA ASP A 237 -16.98 -34.51 -8.13
C ASP A 237 -18.27 -33.71 -7.84
N SER A 238 -18.43 -33.28 -6.61
CA SER A 238 -19.58 -32.47 -6.21
C SER A 238 -19.57 -31.06 -6.80
N LYS A 239 -18.47 -30.61 -7.42
CA LYS A 239 -18.36 -29.29 -8.04
C LYS A 239 -19.32 -29.11 -9.20
N ALA A 240 -20.12 -28.07 -9.13
CA ALA A 240 -21.11 -27.75 -10.13
C ALA A 240 -20.98 -26.28 -10.57
N LYS A 241 -21.23 -26.06 -11.86
CA LYS A 241 -21.36 -24.75 -12.48
C LYS A 241 -22.75 -24.65 -13.07
N LEU A 242 -23.62 -23.91 -12.41
CA LEU A 242 -25.01 -23.76 -12.84
C LEU A 242 -25.20 -22.41 -13.53
N SER A 243 -26.14 -22.37 -14.47
CA SER A 243 -26.44 -21.18 -15.26
C SER A 243 -27.75 -20.55 -14.80
N LEU A 244 -27.66 -19.37 -14.16
CA LEU A 244 -28.83 -18.56 -13.79
C LEU A 244 -29.41 -17.94 -15.07
N MET A 245 -30.72 -18.11 -15.29
CA MET A 245 -31.41 -17.52 -16.45
C MET A 245 -31.59 -16.00 -16.25
N MET A 246 -30.80 -15.24 -16.98
CA MET A 246 -30.76 -13.77 -16.84
C MET A 246 -32.00 -13.10 -17.47
N ASN A 247 -32.69 -13.80 -18.38
CA ASN A 247 -33.95 -13.29 -18.97
C ASN A 247 -35.07 -13.09 -17.94
N ASP A 248 -34.90 -13.65 -16.73
CA ASP A 248 -35.82 -13.44 -15.60
C ASP A 248 -35.59 -12.06 -14.92
N TYR A 249 -34.61 -11.26 -15.38
CA TYR A 249 -34.28 -9.93 -14.88
C TYR A 249 -34.51 -8.86 -15.96
N TYR A 250 -34.72 -7.62 -15.54
CA TYR A 250 -35.13 -6.53 -16.45
C TYR A 250 -34.05 -6.04 -17.42
N GLN A 251 -32.78 -6.10 -17.02
CA GLN A 251 -31.67 -5.60 -17.82
C GLN A 251 -30.52 -6.59 -17.79
N THR A 252 -30.25 -7.23 -18.93
CA THR A 252 -29.15 -8.17 -19.02
C THR A 252 -28.37 -7.99 -20.31
N ALA A 253 -27.05 -8.06 -20.22
CA ALA A 253 -26.15 -8.11 -21.37
C ALA A 253 -25.89 -9.54 -21.84
N THR A 254 -26.28 -10.55 -21.03
CA THR A 254 -26.06 -11.99 -21.27
C THR A 254 -27.33 -12.77 -20.96
N ALA A 255 -27.58 -13.83 -21.70
CA ALA A 255 -28.73 -14.70 -21.45
C ALA A 255 -28.59 -15.56 -20.20
N LEU A 256 -27.35 -15.88 -19.80
CA LEU A 256 -27.02 -16.75 -18.68
C LEU A 256 -26.00 -16.10 -17.74
N GLY A 257 -26.25 -16.18 -16.44
CA GLY A 257 -25.34 -15.79 -15.37
C GLY A 257 -24.71 -17.02 -14.73
N ARG A 258 -23.41 -17.01 -14.46
CA ARG A 258 -22.71 -18.17 -13.93
C ARG A 258 -22.72 -18.20 -12.40
N LEU A 259 -23.10 -19.36 -11.86
CA LEU A 259 -23.05 -19.68 -10.43
C LEU A 259 -22.09 -20.86 -10.22
N ASP A 260 -21.06 -20.69 -9.41
CA ASP A 260 -20.07 -21.72 -9.08
C ASP A 260 -20.25 -22.18 -7.62
N GLY A 261 -20.34 -23.50 -7.41
CA GLY A 261 -20.50 -24.10 -6.08
C GLY A 261 -20.39 -25.62 -6.13
N SER A 262 -20.98 -26.28 -5.15
CA SER A 262 -21.08 -27.74 -5.09
C SER A 262 -22.53 -28.19 -4.95
N ILE A 263 -22.89 -29.33 -5.56
CA ILE A 263 -24.17 -29.97 -5.30
C ILE A 263 -24.13 -30.62 -3.92
N ALA A 264 -25.15 -30.42 -3.12
CA ALA A 264 -25.34 -31.06 -1.83
C ALA A 264 -26.81 -31.51 -1.68
N LEU A 265 -27.04 -32.59 -0.93
CA LEU A 265 -28.41 -33.05 -0.69
C LEU A 265 -29.12 -32.19 0.36
N SER A 266 -30.35 -31.83 0.08
CA SER A 266 -31.16 -30.97 0.95
C SER A 266 -31.46 -31.55 2.33
N LYS A 267 -31.34 -32.85 2.53
CA LYS A 267 -31.52 -33.50 3.84
C LYS A 267 -30.55 -33.07 4.93
N VAL A 268 -29.47 -32.36 4.57
CA VAL A 268 -28.47 -31.88 5.54
C VAL A 268 -28.69 -30.43 5.98
N ILE A 269 -29.65 -29.70 5.39
CA ILE A 269 -30.02 -28.35 5.81
C ILE A 269 -31.25 -28.39 6.72
N SER A 270 -31.24 -27.54 7.73
CA SER A 270 -32.36 -27.32 8.63
C SER A 270 -33.19 -26.08 8.24
N LYS A 271 -34.36 -25.93 8.82
CA LYS A 271 -35.15 -24.69 8.63
C LYS A 271 -34.42 -23.46 9.15
N ASP A 272 -33.59 -23.61 10.17
CA ASP A 272 -32.84 -22.53 10.79
C ASP A 272 -31.70 -22.01 9.87
N ASP A 273 -31.26 -22.83 8.95
CA ASP A 273 -30.25 -22.45 7.94
C ASP A 273 -30.83 -21.58 6.82
N ILE A 274 -32.18 -21.53 6.67
CA ILE A 274 -32.82 -20.76 5.60
C ILE A 274 -33.04 -19.33 6.05
N ILE A 275 -32.43 -18.39 5.35
CA ILE A 275 -32.49 -16.95 5.64
C ILE A 275 -33.54 -16.21 4.81
N LYS A 276 -33.89 -16.74 3.62
CA LYS A 276 -34.90 -16.16 2.72
C LYS A 276 -35.61 -17.26 1.92
N GLY A 277 -36.88 -17.05 1.60
CA GLY A 277 -37.68 -18.01 0.84
C GLY A 277 -38.16 -19.18 1.70
N GLU A 278 -38.66 -20.22 1.04
CA GLU A 278 -39.16 -21.45 1.65
C GLU A 278 -38.84 -22.64 0.75
N TYR A 279 -38.23 -23.66 1.34
CA TYR A 279 -37.96 -24.92 0.64
C TYR A 279 -39.04 -25.94 0.98
N LYS A 280 -39.77 -26.42 -0.02
CA LYS A 280 -40.86 -27.38 0.13
C LYS A 280 -40.44 -28.84 -0.13
N GLY A 281 -39.22 -29.05 -0.62
CA GLY A 281 -38.71 -30.41 -0.91
C GLY A 281 -39.09 -30.95 -2.28
N ASN A 282 -39.55 -30.13 -3.20
CA ASN A 282 -39.89 -30.55 -4.55
C ASN A 282 -38.61 -30.85 -5.36
N ASP A 283 -38.69 -31.79 -6.28
CA ASP A 283 -37.53 -32.21 -7.07
C ASP A 283 -37.00 -31.17 -8.06
N ASN A 284 -37.81 -30.17 -8.38
CA ASN A 284 -37.44 -29.06 -9.26
C ASN A 284 -36.98 -27.78 -8.49
N GLU A 285 -36.83 -27.87 -7.17
CA GLU A 285 -36.38 -26.76 -6.33
C GLU A 285 -34.91 -26.90 -5.99
N ILE A 286 -34.24 -25.72 -5.93
CA ILE A 286 -32.85 -25.59 -5.47
C ILE A 286 -32.82 -24.58 -4.34
N VAL A 287 -32.16 -24.90 -3.22
CA VAL A 287 -31.76 -23.93 -2.22
C VAL A 287 -30.34 -23.46 -2.51
N LEU A 288 -30.17 -22.17 -2.69
CA LEU A 288 -28.89 -21.53 -3.01
C LEU A 288 -28.20 -21.03 -1.74
N ASP A 289 -26.94 -21.43 -1.53
CA ASP A 289 -26.21 -20.86 -0.38
C ASP A 289 -25.86 -19.39 -0.58
N LYS A 290 -25.91 -18.63 0.52
CA LYS A 290 -25.59 -17.20 0.60
C LYS A 290 -24.23 -16.84 0.02
N LEU A 291 -23.22 -17.71 0.13
CA LEU A 291 -21.89 -17.43 -0.42
C LEU A 291 -21.91 -17.38 -1.96
N ILE A 292 -22.66 -18.26 -2.60
CA ILE A 292 -22.86 -18.23 -4.06
C ILE A 292 -23.62 -16.98 -4.46
N ALA A 293 -24.73 -16.70 -3.78
CA ALA A 293 -25.51 -15.47 -4.02
C ALA A 293 -24.67 -14.21 -3.81
N LYS A 294 -23.90 -14.13 -2.73
CA LYS A 294 -22.97 -13.00 -2.43
C LYS A 294 -21.92 -12.81 -3.52
N ARG A 295 -21.35 -13.90 -4.06
CA ARG A 295 -20.37 -13.83 -5.15
C ARG A 295 -21.02 -13.28 -6.42
N PHE A 296 -22.22 -13.74 -6.75
CA PHE A 296 -22.96 -13.26 -7.92
C PHE A 296 -23.37 -11.80 -7.80
N LEU A 297 -23.86 -11.33 -6.62
CA LEU A 297 -24.18 -9.93 -6.36
C LEU A 297 -22.98 -8.98 -6.61
N LYS A 298 -21.76 -9.48 -6.37
CA LYS A 298 -20.54 -8.72 -6.61
C LYS A 298 -20.01 -8.84 -8.04
N SER A 299 -20.49 -9.80 -8.82
CA SER A 299 -20.07 -10.01 -10.20
C SER A 299 -20.52 -8.86 -11.11
N LYS A 300 -19.91 -8.78 -12.29
CA LYS A 300 -20.30 -7.80 -13.31
C LYS A 300 -21.71 -8.10 -13.82
N GLU A 301 -22.02 -9.39 -14.03
CA GLU A 301 -23.31 -9.86 -14.48
C GLU A 301 -24.43 -9.51 -13.49
N GLY A 302 -24.23 -9.77 -12.21
CA GLY A 302 -25.19 -9.45 -11.15
C GLY A 302 -25.45 -7.95 -11.04
N LYS A 303 -24.39 -7.13 -11.07
CA LYS A 303 -24.51 -5.66 -11.04
C LYS A 303 -25.25 -5.11 -12.27
N ASN A 304 -24.93 -5.63 -13.45
CA ASN A 304 -25.57 -5.20 -14.69
C ASN A 304 -27.06 -5.59 -14.74
N ALA A 305 -27.42 -6.74 -14.15
CA ALA A 305 -28.81 -7.20 -14.05
C ALA A 305 -29.61 -6.48 -12.96
N GLY A 306 -28.97 -5.62 -12.16
CA GLY A 306 -29.60 -4.93 -11.04
C GLY A 306 -29.98 -5.86 -9.88
N VAL A 307 -29.29 -6.99 -9.72
CA VAL A 307 -29.46 -7.89 -8.59
C VAL A 307 -28.74 -7.29 -7.38
N ILE A 308 -29.51 -6.93 -6.36
CA ILE A 308 -29.00 -6.16 -5.20
C ILE A 308 -29.19 -6.94 -3.90
N HIS A 309 -30.28 -7.70 -3.79
CA HIS A 309 -30.67 -8.40 -2.58
C HIS A 309 -30.72 -9.92 -2.78
N TYR A 310 -30.54 -10.67 -1.70
CA TYR A 310 -30.70 -12.13 -1.74
C TYR A 310 -32.12 -12.56 -2.15
N SER A 311 -33.13 -11.75 -1.84
CA SER A 311 -34.52 -11.99 -2.27
C SER A 311 -34.70 -12.01 -3.78
N ASP A 312 -33.82 -11.34 -4.53
CA ASP A 312 -33.92 -11.21 -5.98
C ASP A 312 -33.62 -12.53 -6.71
N PHE A 313 -33.08 -13.52 -6.02
CA PHE A 313 -32.87 -14.88 -6.54
C PHE A 313 -34.12 -15.76 -6.41
N ILE A 314 -35.02 -15.47 -5.47
CA ILE A 314 -36.17 -16.33 -5.21
C ILE A 314 -37.12 -16.34 -6.41
N GLY A 315 -37.54 -17.54 -6.83
CA GLY A 315 -38.39 -17.77 -8.00
C GLY A 315 -37.66 -17.67 -9.34
N LYS A 316 -36.37 -17.39 -9.34
CA LYS A 316 -35.57 -17.36 -10.58
C LYS A 316 -35.12 -18.76 -11.01
N ARG A 317 -34.93 -18.93 -12.30
CA ARG A 317 -34.65 -20.23 -12.89
C ARG A 317 -33.16 -20.45 -13.10
N ILE A 318 -32.74 -21.65 -12.82
CA ILE A 318 -31.43 -22.22 -13.16
C ILE A 318 -31.58 -23.14 -14.33
N SER A 319 -30.79 -22.97 -15.39
CA SER A 319 -30.69 -23.88 -16.52
C SER A 319 -29.51 -24.84 -16.31
N LEU A 320 -29.74 -26.11 -16.62
CA LEU A 320 -28.71 -27.16 -16.66
C LEU A 320 -28.27 -27.51 -18.10
N GLY A 321 -28.69 -26.72 -19.05
CA GLY A 321 -28.63 -27.06 -20.46
C GLY A 321 -29.93 -27.74 -20.95
N GLY A 322 -30.23 -27.62 -22.25
CA GLY A 322 -31.49 -28.09 -22.80
C GLY A 322 -32.71 -27.30 -22.24
N ASN A 323 -33.85 -27.99 -22.10
CA ASN A 323 -35.13 -27.39 -21.66
C ASN A 323 -35.40 -27.54 -20.15
N GLU A 324 -34.51 -28.17 -19.41
CA GLU A 324 -34.73 -28.41 -17.98
C GLU A 324 -34.33 -27.21 -17.16
N THR A 325 -35.24 -26.73 -16.32
CA THR A 325 -35.00 -25.60 -15.42
C THR A 325 -35.41 -25.96 -14.01
N TYR A 326 -34.60 -25.52 -13.06
CA TYR A 326 -34.86 -25.61 -11.62
C TYR A 326 -35.13 -24.19 -11.06
N ILE A 327 -35.96 -24.12 -10.03
CA ILE A 327 -36.37 -22.85 -9.42
C ILE A 327 -35.60 -22.67 -8.11
N ILE A 328 -35.00 -21.51 -7.93
CA ILE A 328 -34.42 -21.13 -6.63
C ILE A 328 -35.57 -20.83 -5.66
N SER A 329 -35.85 -21.73 -4.71
CA SER A 329 -36.93 -21.59 -3.75
C SER A 329 -36.52 -20.88 -2.46
N ALA A 330 -35.25 -21.01 -2.05
CA ALA A 330 -34.75 -20.44 -0.83
C ALA A 330 -33.24 -20.10 -0.90
N ILE A 331 -32.80 -19.24 0.02
CA ILE A 331 -31.39 -18.95 0.29
C ILE A 331 -31.04 -19.47 1.67
N SER A 332 -29.96 -20.25 1.77
CA SER A 332 -29.40 -20.75 3.03
C SER A 332 -28.13 -20.00 3.46
N ASP A 333 -27.77 -20.07 4.73
CA ASP A 333 -26.52 -19.51 5.30
C ASP A 333 -25.76 -20.63 6.05
N THR A 334 -25.22 -21.58 5.32
CA THR A 334 -24.46 -22.71 5.88
C THR A 334 -22.96 -22.44 5.95
N GLY A 335 -22.50 -21.32 5.37
CA GLY A 335 -21.09 -20.98 5.21
C GLY A 335 -20.37 -21.88 4.21
N SER A 336 -21.08 -22.55 3.32
CA SER A 336 -20.55 -23.46 2.29
C SER A 336 -21.18 -23.16 0.94
N PRO A 337 -20.42 -22.91 -0.13
CA PRO A 337 -20.98 -22.56 -1.44
C PRO A 337 -21.65 -23.77 -2.08
N SER A 338 -22.92 -24.02 -1.74
CA SER A 338 -23.65 -25.22 -2.15
C SER A 338 -24.99 -24.89 -2.79
N PHE A 339 -25.37 -25.77 -3.72
CA PHE A 339 -26.72 -25.90 -4.28
C PHE A 339 -27.34 -27.10 -3.61
N TYR A 340 -28.32 -26.87 -2.72
CA TYR A 340 -29.00 -27.96 -2.05
C TYR A 340 -30.19 -28.40 -2.89
N VAL A 341 -30.22 -29.70 -3.23
CA VAL A 341 -31.18 -30.32 -4.12
C VAL A 341 -31.79 -31.55 -3.47
N SER A 342 -32.93 -32.04 -4.00
CA SER A 342 -33.55 -33.25 -3.48
C SER A 342 -32.70 -34.49 -3.75
N ASP A 343 -32.92 -35.55 -2.95
CA ASP A 343 -32.26 -36.83 -3.11
C ASP A 343 -32.61 -37.50 -4.47
N ASN A 344 -33.72 -37.10 -5.09
CA ASN A 344 -34.16 -37.64 -6.39
C ASN A 344 -33.50 -36.89 -7.57
N SER A 345 -33.16 -35.61 -7.40
CA SER A 345 -32.73 -34.76 -8.51
C SER A 345 -31.21 -34.69 -8.71
N TYR A 346 -30.41 -35.02 -7.68
CA TYR A 346 -28.96 -34.73 -7.73
C TYR A 346 -28.22 -35.49 -8.85
N ILE A 347 -28.61 -36.78 -9.12
CA ILE A 347 -28.00 -37.57 -10.18
C ILE A 347 -28.32 -37.00 -11.57
N ASP A 348 -29.57 -36.58 -11.75
CA ASP A 348 -29.99 -35.97 -13.00
C ASP A 348 -29.22 -34.66 -13.26
N ILE A 349 -29.11 -33.82 -12.24
CA ILE A 349 -28.38 -32.58 -12.32
C ILE A 349 -26.91 -32.83 -12.69
N LEU A 350 -26.25 -33.78 -12.00
CA LEU A 350 -24.84 -34.08 -12.25
C LEU A 350 -24.63 -34.75 -13.62
N SER A 351 -25.50 -35.64 -14.04
CA SER A 351 -25.42 -36.30 -15.36
C SER A 351 -25.63 -35.31 -16.50
N GLN A 352 -26.54 -34.35 -16.36
CA GLN A 352 -26.76 -33.29 -17.34
C GLN A 352 -25.59 -32.34 -17.44
N LEU A 353 -24.99 -31.93 -16.32
CA LEU A 353 -23.78 -31.12 -16.31
C LEU A 353 -22.61 -31.81 -17.03
N GLU A 354 -22.54 -33.12 -16.99
CA GLU A 354 -21.52 -33.87 -17.71
C GLU A 354 -21.81 -33.93 -19.22
N ILE A 355 -23.08 -34.09 -19.61
CA ILE A 355 -23.52 -34.03 -21.01
C ILE A 355 -23.23 -32.63 -21.59
N GLU A 356 -23.49 -31.57 -20.86
CA GLU A 356 -23.23 -30.20 -21.30
C GLU A 356 -21.72 -29.94 -21.57
N LYS A 357 -20.84 -30.50 -20.75
CA LYS A 357 -19.40 -30.48 -21.00
C LYS A 357 -19.01 -31.24 -22.27
N ALA A 358 -19.72 -32.30 -22.60
CA ALA A 358 -19.46 -33.14 -23.80
C ALA A 358 -19.98 -32.50 -25.10
N GLN A 359 -20.99 -31.61 -25.03
CA GLN A 359 -21.57 -30.95 -26.21
C GLN A 359 -20.61 -29.95 -26.89
N GLY A 360 -19.50 -29.60 -26.26
CA GLY A 360 -18.43 -28.84 -26.90
C GLY A 360 -17.64 -29.64 -27.97
N ASP A 361 -17.88 -30.96 -28.10
CA ASP A 361 -17.24 -31.83 -29.09
C ASP A 361 -18.29 -32.38 -30.07
N PRO A 362 -18.41 -31.80 -31.29
CA PRO A 362 -19.41 -32.21 -32.27
C PRO A 362 -19.30 -33.67 -32.74
N SER A 363 -18.19 -34.35 -32.41
CA SER A 363 -17.98 -35.76 -32.79
C SER A 363 -18.70 -36.76 -31.88
N LYS A 364 -19.36 -36.33 -30.81
CA LYS A 364 -20.08 -37.19 -29.87
C LYS A 364 -21.61 -37.05 -30.00
N SER A 365 -22.13 -37.48 -31.13
CA SER A 365 -23.58 -37.45 -31.43
C SER A 365 -24.43 -38.51 -30.67
N ASP A 366 -23.82 -39.30 -29.82
CA ASP A 366 -24.50 -40.41 -29.11
C ASP A 366 -25.11 -39.92 -27.77
N MET A 367 -25.93 -38.87 -27.83
CA MET A 367 -26.58 -38.37 -26.63
C MET A 367 -27.71 -39.27 -26.17
N LEU A 368 -27.52 -39.87 -25.00
CA LEU A 368 -28.56 -40.57 -24.27
C LEU A 368 -29.39 -39.56 -23.43
N LYS A 369 -30.72 -39.69 -23.51
CA LYS A 369 -31.65 -38.89 -22.72
C LYS A 369 -32.56 -39.79 -21.88
N ASP A 370 -33.01 -39.24 -20.74
CA ASP A 370 -33.98 -39.94 -19.90
C ASP A 370 -35.36 -39.98 -20.59
N TYR A 371 -35.88 -41.19 -20.79
CA TYR A 371 -37.21 -41.38 -21.35
C TYR A 371 -38.31 -40.80 -20.48
N SER A 372 -38.19 -40.86 -19.13
CA SER A 372 -39.22 -40.36 -18.21
C SER A 372 -39.44 -38.86 -18.32
N LYS A 373 -38.45 -38.12 -18.82
CA LYS A 373 -38.47 -36.66 -19.02
C LYS A 373 -38.72 -36.23 -20.45
N ALA A 374 -38.92 -37.23 -21.35
CA ALA A 374 -39.13 -36.96 -22.77
C ALA A 374 -40.50 -36.27 -22.98
N GLN A 375 -40.46 -35.14 -23.70
CA GLN A 375 -41.67 -34.41 -24.13
C GLN A 375 -41.94 -34.68 -25.60
N ASP A 376 -43.20 -34.77 -25.97
CA ASP A 376 -43.64 -34.96 -27.36
C ASP A 376 -43.11 -36.23 -28.04
N ILE A 377 -43.01 -37.31 -27.30
CA ILE A 377 -42.59 -38.63 -27.81
C ILE A 377 -43.78 -39.59 -27.90
N THR A 378 -43.94 -40.20 -29.06
CA THR A 378 -44.92 -41.29 -29.27
C THR A 378 -44.19 -42.56 -29.68
N ILE A 379 -44.36 -43.65 -28.93
CA ILE A 379 -43.82 -44.97 -29.31
C ILE A 379 -44.63 -45.51 -30.47
N LYS A 380 -43.97 -45.86 -31.58
CA LYS A 380 -44.56 -46.37 -32.78
C LYS A 380 -44.54 -47.87 -32.84
N LYS A 381 -43.47 -48.49 -32.34
CA LYS A 381 -43.30 -49.93 -32.31
C LYS A 381 -42.43 -50.35 -31.13
N GLY A 382 -42.75 -51.48 -30.49
CA GLY A 382 -42.06 -51.93 -29.31
C GLY A 382 -42.61 -51.32 -28.01
N ARG A 383 -41.74 -51.05 -27.04
CA ARG A 383 -42.11 -50.56 -25.73
C ARG A 383 -41.10 -49.50 -25.21
N ALA A 384 -41.44 -48.81 -24.16
CA ALA A 384 -40.54 -47.94 -23.44
C ALA A 384 -39.36 -48.70 -22.81
N PRO A 385 -38.19 -48.05 -22.62
CA PRO A 385 -37.06 -48.64 -21.93
C PRO A 385 -37.37 -48.64 -20.41
N THR A 386 -37.58 -49.83 -19.85
CA THR A 386 -37.91 -50.01 -18.42
C THR A 386 -36.80 -50.71 -17.65
N ASN A 387 -35.94 -51.44 -18.33
CA ASN A 387 -34.81 -52.12 -17.67
C ASN A 387 -33.48 -51.46 -17.98
N LEU A 388 -32.46 -51.84 -17.22
CA LEU A 388 -31.09 -51.40 -17.42
C LEU A 388 -30.60 -51.78 -18.85
N TYR A 389 -29.85 -50.86 -19.48
CA TYR A 389 -29.28 -51.02 -20.84
C TYR A 389 -30.31 -51.19 -21.99
N GLU A 390 -31.55 -50.74 -21.77
CA GLU A 390 -32.55 -50.66 -22.84
C GLU A 390 -32.60 -49.24 -23.43
N VAL A 391 -32.84 -49.17 -24.75
CA VAL A 391 -32.91 -47.91 -25.50
C VAL A 391 -34.06 -47.92 -26.49
N ILE A 392 -34.67 -46.77 -26.72
CA ILE A 392 -35.53 -46.51 -27.87
C ILE A 392 -34.84 -45.50 -28.79
N VAL A 393 -34.96 -45.75 -30.11
CA VAL A 393 -34.35 -44.91 -31.14
C VAL A 393 -35.42 -44.28 -32.02
N ASN A 394 -35.07 -43.24 -32.76
CA ASN A 394 -36.03 -42.55 -33.65
C ASN A 394 -36.52 -43.54 -34.75
N GLU A 395 -37.77 -43.39 -35.19
CA GLU A 395 -38.37 -44.21 -36.28
C GLU A 395 -37.59 -44.07 -37.59
N SER A 396 -36.86 -42.97 -37.83
CA SER A 396 -36.00 -42.79 -39.00
C SER A 396 -34.87 -43.83 -39.10
N GLN A 397 -34.48 -44.44 -37.99
CA GLN A 397 -33.41 -45.43 -37.91
C GLN A 397 -33.94 -46.91 -38.00
N GLN A 398 -35.25 -47.09 -38.26
CA GLN A 398 -35.88 -48.39 -38.24
C GLN A 398 -35.33 -49.33 -39.32
N ASP A 399 -34.86 -48.79 -40.43
CA ASP A 399 -34.31 -49.58 -41.53
C ASP A 399 -32.85 -50.02 -41.28
N GLU A 400 -32.13 -49.29 -40.41
CA GLU A 400 -30.74 -49.60 -40.10
C GLU A 400 -30.58 -50.41 -38.80
N ILE A 401 -31.48 -50.25 -37.86
CA ILE A 401 -31.40 -50.83 -36.53
C ILE A 401 -32.61 -51.69 -36.24
N GLU A 402 -32.41 -52.98 -36.09
CA GLU A 402 -33.48 -53.94 -35.82
C GLU A 402 -33.94 -53.95 -34.36
N LEU A 403 -35.25 -54.17 -34.14
CA LEU A 403 -35.81 -54.30 -32.80
C LEU A 403 -35.23 -55.50 -32.07
N ASN A 404 -35.00 -55.39 -30.76
CA ASN A 404 -34.37 -56.38 -29.87
C ASN A 404 -32.90 -56.75 -30.18
N LYS A 405 -32.25 -56.02 -31.06
CA LYS A 405 -30.80 -56.14 -31.26
C LYS A 405 -30.06 -55.01 -30.46
N THR A 406 -28.78 -55.20 -30.32
CA THR A 406 -27.91 -54.26 -29.65
C THR A 406 -27.30 -53.24 -30.63
N ILE A 407 -27.16 -52.04 -30.23
CA ILE A 407 -26.46 -50.95 -30.97
C ILE A 407 -25.01 -50.77 -30.50
N SER A 408 -24.22 -50.05 -31.28
CA SER A 408 -22.82 -49.78 -30.98
C SER A 408 -22.59 -48.91 -29.71
N ILE A 409 -23.62 -48.18 -29.30
CA ILE A 409 -23.58 -47.33 -28.10
C ILE A 409 -23.52 -48.23 -26.86
N LYS A 410 -22.52 -48.00 -26.01
CA LYS A 410 -22.31 -48.76 -24.78
C LYS A 410 -22.42 -47.86 -23.55
N VAL A 411 -22.99 -48.41 -22.50
CA VAL A 411 -23.00 -47.83 -21.15
C VAL A 411 -22.27 -48.80 -20.23
N ASN A 412 -21.17 -48.40 -19.61
CA ASN A 412 -20.30 -49.26 -18.77
C ASN A 412 -19.89 -50.54 -19.48
N ASP A 413 -19.43 -50.44 -20.73
CA ASP A 413 -19.04 -51.52 -21.61
C ASP A 413 -20.18 -52.48 -22.04
N HIS A 414 -21.41 -52.27 -21.58
CA HIS A 414 -22.60 -53.02 -21.98
C HIS A 414 -23.28 -52.32 -23.15
N PRO A 415 -23.48 -53.01 -24.29
CA PRO A 415 -24.19 -52.46 -25.44
C PRO A 415 -25.68 -52.28 -25.12
N LEU A 416 -26.29 -51.22 -25.65
CA LEU A 416 -27.70 -50.93 -25.44
C LEU A 416 -28.57 -51.78 -26.36
N LYS A 417 -29.66 -52.37 -25.80
CA LYS A 417 -30.63 -53.18 -26.54
C LYS A 417 -31.80 -52.29 -26.97
N VAL A 418 -32.10 -52.24 -28.26
CA VAL A 418 -33.24 -51.51 -28.80
C VAL A 418 -34.55 -52.21 -28.49
N VAL A 419 -35.43 -51.58 -27.74
CA VAL A 419 -36.72 -52.12 -27.32
C VAL A 419 -37.92 -51.41 -27.94
N GLY A 420 -37.69 -50.34 -28.69
CA GLY A 420 -38.75 -49.62 -29.39
C GLY A 420 -38.26 -48.53 -30.32
N TYR A 421 -39.16 -48.04 -31.17
CA TYR A 421 -38.97 -46.91 -32.04
C TYR A 421 -39.95 -45.81 -31.64
N TYR A 422 -39.50 -44.58 -31.66
CA TYR A 422 -40.32 -43.42 -31.32
C TYR A 422 -40.37 -42.39 -32.46
N LYS A 423 -41.42 -41.61 -32.46
CA LYS A 423 -41.57 -40.38 -33.25
C LYS A 423 -41.65 -39.17 -32.34
N SER A 424 -40.92 -38.16 -32.71
CA SER A 424 -40.95 -36.85 -32.00
C SER A 424 -41.16 -35.71 -33.00
N SER A 425 -41.79 -34.65 -32.52
CA SER A 425 -41.86 -33.37 -33.23
C SER A 425 -40.61 -32.49 -33.04
N GLN A 426 -39.73 -32.89 -32.13
CA GLN A 426 -38.47 -32.15 -31.85
C GLN A 426 -37.44 -32.46 -32.95
N ILE A 427 -36.66 -31.42 -33.29
CA ILE A 427 -35.53 -31.53 -34.23
C ILE A 427 -34.37 -32.22 -33.51
N GLY A 428 -33.92 -33.33 -34.02
CA GLY A 428 -32.76 -34.13 -33.57
C GLY A 428 -33.11 -35.59 -33.26
N ASP A 429 -32.20 -36.50 -33.63
CA ASP A 429 -32.29 -37.92 -33.34
C ASP A 429 -31.63 -38.22 -32.00
N PHE A 430 -32.45 -38.38 -30.95
CA PHE A 430 -31.97 -38.71 -29.61
C PHE A 430 -32.20 -40.17 -29.30
N ASN A 431 -31.33 -40.76 -28.50
CA ASN A 431 -31.48 -42.09 -27.96
C ASN A 431 -32.03 -41.99 -26.52
N TYR A 432 -33.22 -42.52 -26.25
CA TYR A 432 -33.83 -42.48 -24.94
C TYR A 432 -33.65 -43.80 -24.19
N VAL A 433 -33.17 -43.71 -22.96
CA VAL A 433 -32.89 -44.84 -22.07
C VAL A 433 -33.66 -44.67 -20.74
N SER A 434 -33.66 -45.67 -19.88
CA SER A 434 -34.19 -45.53 -18.53
C SER A 434 -33.32 -44.65 -17.67
N ALA A 435 -33.90 -43.99 -16.66
CA ALA A 435 -33.17 -43.19 -15.65
C ALA A 435 -32.06 -44.02 -14.97
N GLU A 436 -32.33 -45.32 -14.73
CA GLU A 436 -31.34 -46.25 -14.16
C GLU A 436 -30.12 -46.46 -15.08
N THR A 437 -30.33 -46.54 -16.39
CA THR A 437 -29.25 -46.67 -17.37
C THR A 437 -28.38 -45.41 -17.41
N LEU A 438 -29.00 -44.23 -17.36
CA LEU A 438 -28.26 -42.97 -17.28
C LEU A 438 -27.44 -42.89 -15.99
N ARG A 439 -28.05 -43.25 -14.88
CA ARG A 439 -27.39 -43.29 -13.57
C ARG A 439 -26.19 -44.22 -13.56
N ALA A 440 -26.38 -45.45 -14.04
CA ALA A 440 -25.29 -46.43 -14.15
C ALA A 440 -24.16 -45.92 -15.06
N GLY A 441 -24.50 -45.32 -16.20
CA GLY A 441 -23.54 -44.71 -17.12
C GLY A 441 -22.77 -43.54 -16.50
N TYR A 442 -23.46 -42.72 -15.73
CA TYR A 442 -22.84 -41.63 -15.00
C TYR A 442 -21.83 -42.16 -13.97
N ILE A 443 -22.26 -43.09 -13.10
CA ILE A 443 -21.42 -43.67 -12.02
C ILE A 443 -20.16 -44.34 -12.61
N GLY A 444 -20.31 -45.11 -13.68
CA GLY A 444 -19.20 -45.83 -14.30
C GLY A 444 -18.13 -44.93 -14.93
N LYS A 445 -18.47 -43.71 -15.29
CA LYS A 445 -17.53 -42.72 -15.83
C LYS A 445 -16.78 -41.93 -14.74
N GLN A 446 -17.28 -41.91 -13.51
CA GLN A 446 -16.69 -41.10 -12.46
C GLN A 446 -15.39 -41.74 -11.95
N LYS A 447 -14.36 -40.92 -11.88
CA LYS A 447 -13.05 -41.31 -11.34
C LYS A 447 -12.93 -41.08 -9.84
N VAL A 448 -13.85 -40.32 -9.25
CA VAL A 448 -13.87 -39.95 -7.83
C VAL A 448 -15.29 -40.09 -7.28
N ILE A 449 -15.38 -40.12 -5.97
CA ILE A 449 -16.63 -39.98 -5.21
C ILE A 449 -16.50 -38.82 -4.25
N SER A 450 -17.60 -38.12 -4.01
CA SER A 450 -17.70 -37.07 -3.00
C SER A 450 -18.49 -37.58 -1.79
N ILE A 451 -17.85 -37.60 -0.63
CA ILE A 451 -18.38 -38.14 0.63
C ILE A 451 -18.75 -36.96 1.52
N TYR A 452 -19.97 -36.89 1.98
CA TYR A 452 -20.43 -35.86 2.93
C TYR A 452 -20.42 -36.41 4.36
N ALA A 453 -19.75 -35.69 5.26
CA ALA A 453 -19.69 -36.02 6.68
C ALA A 453 -19.86 -34.79 7.55
N ASP A 454 -20.53 -34.92 8.70
CA ASP A 454 -20.68 -33.79 9.64
C ASP A 454 -19.31 -33.36 10.21
N ASP A 455 -18.45 -34.34 10.49
CA ASP A 455 -17.06 -34.13 10.92
C ASP A 455 -16.12 -34.80 9.91
N PRO A 456 -15.61 -34.04 8.91
CA PRO A 456 -14.74 -34.61 7.88
C PRO A 456 -13.45 -35.23 8.40
N ILE A 457 -12.91 -34.71 9.52
CA ILE A 457 -11.64 -35.21 10.08
C ILE A 457 -11.85 -36.62 10.65
N LYS A 458 -12.90 -36.80 11.47
CA LYS A 458 -13.22 -38.15 12.00
C LYS A 458 -13.64 -39.13 10.90
N ALA A 459 -14.41 -38.66 9.93
CA ALA A 459 -14.82 -39.49 8.81
C ALA A 459 -13.62 -39.93 7.96
N GLN A 460 -12.59 -39.08 7.79
CA GLN A 460 -11.36 -39.46 7.07
C GLN A 460 -10.63 -40.60 7.77
N ASP A 461 -10.52 -40.54 9.11
CA ASP A 461 -9.89 -41.60 9.89
C ASP A 461 -10.65 -42.93 9.77
N GLU A 462 -11.98 -42.90 9.87
CA GLU A 462 -12.81 -44.11 9.75
C GLU A 462 -12.79 -44.69 8.31
N LEU A 463 -12.84 -43.84 7.28
CA LEU A 463 -12.70 -44.24 5.86
C LEU A 463 -11.33 -44.89 5.60
N SER A 464 -10.28 -44.35 6.20
CA SER A 464 -8.93 -44.90 6.09
C SER A 464 -8.81 -46.31 6.69
N LYS A 465 -9.47 -46.59 7.81
CA LYS A 465 -9.56 -47.94 8.40
C LYS A 465 -10.24 -48.97 7.45
N GLU A 466 -11.19 -48.48 6.68
CA GLU A 466 -11.88 -49.28 5.63
C GLU A 466 -11.10 -49.31 4.31
N GLY A 467 -9.89 -48.76 4.25
CA GLY A 467 -9.05 -48.76 3.04
C GLY A 467 -9.49 -47.73 1.99
N ILE A 468 -10.29 -46.73 2.36
CA ILE A 468 -10.73 -45.64 1.47
C ILE A 468 -9.89 -44.42 1.80
N ASN A 469 -8.96 -44.06 0.92
CA ASN A 469 -8.15 -42.86 1.08
C ASN A 469 -8.93 -41.65 0.57
N ALA A 470 -9.47 -40.87 1.48
CA ALA A 470 -10.23 -39.66 1.21
C ALA A 470 -9.48 -38.40 1.64
N ASN A 471 -9.53 -37.38 0.83
CA ASN A 471 -8.96 -36.05 1.11
C ASN A 471 -10.08 -35.09 1.49
N ILE A 472 -9.84 -34.27 2.51
CA ILE A 472 -10.78 -33.22 2.92
C ILE A 472 -10.68 -32.07 1.92
N ASN A 473 -11.79 -31.73 1.25
CA ASN A 473 -11.79 -30.76 0.15
C ASN A 473 -11.35 -29.36 0.58
N ILE A 474 -11.81 -28.89 1.74
CA ILE A 474 -11.47 -27.56 2.23
C ILE A 474 -9.97 -27.42 2.52
N ASP A 475 -9.31 -28.48 2.96
CA ASP A 475 -7.87 -28.46 3.25
C ASP A 475 -7.05 -28.40 1.95
N GLU A 476 -7.48 -29.16 0.92
CA GLU A 476 -6.87 -29.08 -0.42
C GLU A 476 -7.05 -27.69 -1.05
N GLU A 477 -8.25 -27.13 -0.94
CA GLU A 477 -8.57 -25.79 -1.46
C GLU A 477 -7.73 -24.73 -0.76
N ARG A 478 -7.59 -24.85 0.56
CA ARG A 478 -6.72 -23.97 1.36
C ARG A 478 -5.26 -24.11 0.97
N ALA A 479 -4.75 -25.33 0.82
CA ALA A 479 -3.35 -25.56 0.43
C ALA A 479 -3.03 -24.95 -0.93
N LYS A 480 -3.90 -25.14 -1.94
CA LYS A 480 -3.76 -24.52 -3.27
C LYS A 480 -3.81 -23.01 -3.22
N TYR A 481 -4.72 -22.46 -2.42
CA TYR A 481 -4.83 -21.02 -2.21
C TYR A 481 -3.56 -20.46 -1.52
N ASP A 482 -3.08 -21.12 -0.47
CA ASP A 482 -1.88 -20.72 0.27
C ASP A 482 -0.62 -20.77 -0.62
N GLU A 483 -0.47 -21.76 -1.50
CA GLU A 483 0.63 -21.82 -2.47
C GLU A 483 0.61 -20.61 -3.42
N SER A 484 -0.55 -20.33 -4.01
CA SER A 484 -0.72 -19.19 -4.92
C SER A 484 -0.47 -17.87 -4.21
N ARG A 485 -0.99 -17.74 -2.98
CA ARG A 485 -0.81 -16.57 -2.13
C ARG A 485 0.65 -16.35 -1.75
N HIS A 486 1.38 -17.41 -1.41
CA HIS A 486 2.79 -17.31 -1.02
C HIS A 486 3.65 -16.65 -2.10
N LYS A 487 3.46 -17.03 -3.36
CA LYS A 487 4.13 -16.41 -4.52
C LYS A 487 3.78 -14.91 -4.62
N SER A 488 2.51 -14.56 -4.43
CA SER A 488 2.04 -13.17 -4.47
C SER A 488 2.61 -12.34 -3.31
N VAL A 489 2.69 -12.89 -2.10
CA VAL A 489 3.28 -12.22 -0.93
C VAL A 489 4.76 -11.93 -1.15
N ILE A 490 5.54 -12.89 -1.65
CA ILE A 490 6.97 -12.70 -1.95
C ILE A 490 7.15 -11.57 -2.98
N THR A 491 6.40 -11.58 -4.08
CA THR A 491 6.46 -10.54 -5.11
C THR A 491 6.13 -9.17 -4.52
N SER A 492 5.10 -9.09 -3.68
CA SER A 492 4.69 -7.84 -3.03
C SER A 492 5.73 -7.33 -2.03
N LEU A 493 6.38 -8.22 -1.27
CA LEU A 493 7.48 -7.87 -0.37
C LEU A 493 8.69 -7.31 -1.13
N ILE A 494 9.06 -7.93 -2.26
CA ILE A 494 10.15 -7.43 -3.11
C ILE A 494 9.81 -6.04 -3.64
N LEU A 495 8.61 -5.84 -4.17
CA LEU A 495 8.17 -4.54 -4.66
C LEU A 495 8.15 -3.48 -3.55
N ALA A 496 7.63 -3.82 -2.38
CA ALA A 496 7.62 -2.93 -1.21
C ALA A 496 9.05 -2.55 -0.76
N ALA A 497 9.97 -3.51 -0.75
CA ALA A 497 11.37 -3.27 -0.41
C ALA A 497 12.05 -2.32 -1.40
N VAL A 498 11.80 -2.48 -2.70
CA VAL A 498 12.31 -1.57 -3.75
C VAL A 498 11.77 -0.16 -3.55
N ILE A 499 10.46 0.01 -3.38
CA ILE A 499 9.83 1.31 -3.16
C ILE A 499 10.38 1.98 -1.89
N LEU A 500 10.47 1.23 -0.80
CA LEU A 500 11.03 1.73 0.45
C LEU A 500 12.49 2.17 0.27
N THR A 501 13.31 1.38 -0.40
CA THR A 501 14.72 1.69 -0.65
C THR A 501 14.87 2.98 -1.44
N ILE A 502 14.09 3.17 -2.51
CA ILE A 502 14.07 4.41 -3.30
C ILE A 502 13.70 5.60 -2.42
N SER A 503 12.64 5.48 -1.61
CA SER A 503 12.20 6.53 -0.69
C SER A 503 13.26 6.90 0.35
N LEU A 504 14.00 5.90 0.87
CA LEU A 504 15.06 6.13 1.84
C LEU A 504 16.28 6.82 1.22
N ILE A 505 16.66 6.45 0.00
CA ILE A 505 17.74 7.12 -0.75
C ILE A 505 17.35 8.58 -1.01
N GLU A 506 16.14 8.83 -1.46
CA GLU A 506 15.61 10.17 -1.71
C GLU A 506 15.66 11.03 -0.44
N MET A 507 15.19 10.50 0.70
CA MET A 507 15.23 11.17 2.00
C MET A 507 16.68 11.47 2.42
N TYR A 508 17.58 10.50 2.30
CA TYR A 508 18.99 10.68 2.62
C TYR A 508 19.63 11.80 1.80
N LEU A 509 19.43 11.81 0.48
CA LEU A 509 19.98 12.82 -0.43
C LEU A 509 19.43 14.21 -0.13
N MET A 510 18.10 14.31 0.09
CA MET A 510 17.44 15.57 0.41
C MET A 510 17.98 16.17 1.71
N LEU A 511 18.05 15.37 2.77
CA LEU A 511 18.50 15.87 4.08
C LEU A 511 20.00 16.13 4.10
N ARG A 512 20.81 15.32 3.40
CA ARG A 512 22.23 15.61 3.21
C ARG A 512 22.41 16.98 2.53
N SER A 513 21.69 17.25 1.47
CA SER A 513 21.73 18.54 0.77
C SER A 513 21.23 19.69 1.65
N SER A 514 20.14 19.49 2.40
CA SER A 514 19.62 20.49 3.35
C SER A 514 20.60 20.78 4.47
N PHE A 515 21.22 19.74 5.02
CA PHE A 515 22.21 19.89 6.08
C PHE A 515 23.47 20.60 5.59
N LEU A 516 24.05 20.18 4.46
CA LEU A 516 25.27 20.76 3.91
C LEU A 516 25.11 22.25 3.58
N SER A 517 23.96 22.66 3.01
CA SER A 517 23.68 24.08 2.74
C SER A 517 23.59 24.96 4.01
N ARG A 518 23.48 24.36 5.19
CA ARG A 518 23.36 25.05 6.49
C ARG A 518 24.52 24.70 7.44
N LEU A 519 25.58 24.08 6.93
CA LEU A 519 26.67 23.59 7.76
C LEU A 519 27.38 24.72 8.54
N LYS A 520 27.58 25.88 7.91
CA LYS A 520 28.14 27.06 8.58
C LYS A 520 27.23 27.56 9.71
N GLU A 521 25.92 27.66 9.48
CA GLU A 521 24.93 28.03 10.49
C GLU A 521 25.00 27.08 11.70
N VAL A 522 25.05 25.76 11.42
CA VAL A 522 25.18 24.72 12.46
C VAL A 522 26.51 24.85 13.21
N GLY A 523 27.61 25.17 12.50
CA GLY A 523 28.92 25.41 13.10
C GLY A 523 28.88 26.58 14.07
N ILE A 524 28.25 27.71 13.69
CA ILE A 524 28.04 28.87 14.55
C ILE A 524 27.21 28.50 15.77
N MET A 525 26.08 27.81 15.56
CA MET A 525 25.21 27.37 16.67
C MET A 525 25.98 26.55 17.71
N ARG A 526 26.86 25.66 17.24
CA ARG A 526 27.71 24.85 18.12
C ARG A 526 28.79 25.67 18.81
N ALA A 527 29.38 26.64 18.12
CA ALA A 527 30.40 27.53 18.68
C ALA A 527 29.85 28.38 19.83
N ILE A 528 28.58 28.82 19.74
CA ILE A 528 27.89 29.55 20.82
C ILE A 528 27.29 28.62 21.89
N GLY A 529 27.57 27.30 21.86
CA GLY A 529 27.24 26.37 22.93
C GLY A 529 25.94 25.62 22.79
N ILE A 530 25.24 25.66 21.64
CA ILE A 530 24.04 24.84 21.42
C ILE A 530 24.45 23.36 21.41
N LYS A 531 23.73 22.54 22.19
CA LYS A 531 24.01 21.11 22.36
C LYS A 531 23.79 20.35 21.06
N LYS A 532 24.59 19.31 20.83
CA LYS A 532 24.42 18.41 19.67
C LYS A 532 23.00 17.84 19.58
N HIS A 533 22.42 17.49 20.72
CA HIS A 533 21.06 16.97 20.84
C HIS A 533 20.02 17.98 20.30
N ASP A 534 20.13 19.26 20.64
CA ASP A 534 19.18 20.30 20.22
C ASP A 534 19.22 20.50 18.70
N ILE A 535 20.41 20.41 18.09
CA ILE A 535 20.56 20.48 16.63
C ILE A 535 19.97 19.23 15.98
N THR A 536 20.24 18.04 16.52
CA THR A 536 19.66 16.79 15.99
C THR A 536 18.13 16.80 16.06
N THR A 537 17.55 17.29 17.18
CA THR A 537 16.09 17.41 17.33
C THR A 537 15.48 18.47 16.42
N MET A 538 16.24 19.53 16.09
CA MET A 538 15.82 20.51 15.10
C MET A 538 15.66 19.87 13.70
N PHE A 539 16.64 19.08 13.26
CA PHE A 539 16.55 18.36 11.98
C PHE A 539 15.51 17.24 12.02
N ALA A 540 15.34 16.56 13.15
CA ALA A 540 14.23 15.62 13.34
C ALA A 540 12.87 16.32 13.15
N GLY A 541 12.70 17.54 13.68
CA GLY A 541 11.51 18.35 13.45
C GLY A 541 11.28 18.67 11.96
N GLU A 542 12.35 18.93 11.19
CA GLU A 542 12.26 19.15 9.74
C GLU A 542 11.81 17.88 9.01
N ILE A 543 12.34 16.71 9.37
CA ILE A 543 11.91 15.43 8.82
C ILE A 543 10.44 15.17 9.11
N ILE A 544 10.01 15.40 10.35
CA ILE A 544 8.60 15.26 10.75
C ILE A 544 7.72 16.19 9.91
N ALA A 545 8.12 17.45 9.74
CA ALA A 545 7.37 18.42 8.94
C ALA A 545 7.26 17.98 7.46
N ILE A 546 8.34 17.44 6.86
CA ILE A 546 8.34 16.89 5.52
C ILE A 546 7.33 15.73 5.42
N ASN A 547 7.41 14.78 6.35
CA ASN A 547 6.48 13.63 6.36
C ASN A 547 5.01 14.07 6.51
N LEU A 548 4.72 15.05 7.36
CA LEU A 548 3.36 15.57 7.53
C LEU A 548 2.81 16.21 6.24
N ILE A 549 3.65 16.92 5.48
CA ILE A 549 3.22 17.58 4.23
C ILE A 549 3.13 16.61 3.05
N THR A 550 3.95 15.55 3.03
CA THR A 550 4.06 14.68 1.86
C THR A 550 3.42 13.32 2.08
N VAL A 551 3.74 12.66 3.20
CA VAL A 551 3.30 11.29 3.45
C VAL A 551 1.82 11.21 3.77
N ILE A 552 1.30 12.12 4.62
CA ILE A 552 -0.13 12.12 4.96
C ILE A 552 -1.00 12.34 3.72
N PRO A 553 -0.78 13.40 2.89
CA PRO A 553 -1.56 13.58 1.67
C PRO A 553 -1.39 12.42 0.67
N GLY A 554 -0.18 11.86 0.54
CA GLY A 554 0.07 10.71 -0.34
C GLY A 554 -0.74 9.47 0.06
N ILE A 555 -0.70 9.11 1.35
CA ILE A 555 -1.50 8.01 1.90
C ILE A 555 -3.00 8.30 1.76
N ALA A 556 -3.45 9.51 2.12
CA ALA A 556 -4.87 9.87 2.06
C ALA A 556 -5.41 9.82 0.62
N PHE A 557 -4.63 10.30 -0.35
CA PHE A 557 -4.99 10.26 -1.77
C PHE A 557 -5.10 8.82 -2.28
N MET A 558 -4.11 7.96 -1.95
CA MET A 558 -4.14 6.56 -2.37
C MET A 558 -5.24 5.78 -1.64
N TYR A 559 -5.45 6.05 -0.36
CA TYR A 559 -6.57 5.48 0.40
C TYR A 559 -7.92 5.78 -0.27
N TYR A 560 -8.15 7.05 -0.65
CA TYR A 560 -9.38 7.45 -1.32
C TYR A 560 -9.56 6.73 -2.67
N ILE A 561 -8.55 6.75 -3.54
CA ILE A 561 -8.63 6.10 -4.85
C ILE A 561 -8.86 4.60 -4.67
N TRP A 562 -8.05 3.93 -3.84
CA TRP A 562 -8.06 2.49 -3.72
C TRP A 562 -9.32 1.96 -3.02
N SER A 563 -9.86 2.71 -2.05
CA SER A 563 -11.13 2.38 -1.42
C SER A 563 -12.33 2.33 -2.39
N ASN A 564 -12.25 3.09 -3.50
CA ASN A 564 -13.27 3.05 -4.55
C ASN A 564 -12.98 1.94 -5.58
N ILE A 565 -11.72 1.72 -5.94
CA ILE A 565 -11.34 0.68 -6.91
C ILE A 565 -11.67 -0.72 -6.39
N ILE A 566 -11.38 -1.03 -5.13
CA ILE A 566 -11.69 -2.36 -4.54
C ILE A 566 -13.18 -2.68 -4.48
N LYS A 567 -14.07 -1.68 -4.50
CA LYS A 567 -15.52 -1.90 -4.57
C LYS A 567 -15.98 -2.41 -5.93
N ILE A 568 -15.19 -2.19 -6.97
CA ILE A 568 -15.54 -2.54 -8.36
C ILE A 568 -15.10 -3.98 -8.68
N SER A 569 -14.02 -4.47 -8.06
CA SER A 569 -13.43 -5.76 -8.36
C SER A 569 -13.29 -6.64 -7.12
N ASP A 570 -13.95 -7.79 -7.11
CA ASP A 570 -13.87 -8.77 -6.01
C ASP A 570 -12.46 -9.37 -5.88
N THR A 571 -11.76 -9.54 -7.01
CA THR A 571 -10.37 -10.00 -7.01
C THR A 571 -9.44 -9.04 -6.28
N LEU A 572 -9.57 -7.74 -6.54
CA LEU A 572 -8.77 -6.72 -5.86
C LEU A 572 -9.16 -6.60 -4.37
N ALA A 573 -10.43 -6.76 -4.05
CA ALA A 573 -10.91 -6.76 -2.66
C ALA A 573 -10.32 -7.90 -1.82
N LYS A 574 -9.96 -9.03 -2.44
CA LYS A 574 -9.27 -10.16 -1.78
C LYS A 574 -7.77 -9.93 -1.62
N MET A 575 -7.17 -9.14 -2.52
CA MET A 575 -5.72 -8.89 -2.54
C MET A 575 -5.29 -7.68 -1.71
N TYR A 576 -6.19 -6.73 -1.45
CA TYR A 576 -5.87 -5.47 -0.80
C TYR A 576 -6.79 -5.19 0.38
N THR A 577 -6.22 -4.85 1.52
CA THR A 577 -6.98 -4.38 2.68
C THR A 577 -6.83 -2.86 2.83
N VAL A 578 -7.90 -2.12 2.61
CA VAL A 578 -7.92 -0.66 2.74
C VAL A 578 -8.75 -0.29 3.97
N ASN A 579 -8.06 0.05 5.05
CA ASN A 579 -8.67 0.52 6.28
C ASN A 579 -7.77 1.55 6.99
N PRO A 580 -8.28 2.31 7.97
CA PRO A 580 -7.48 3.31 8.69
C PRO A 580 -6.25 2.72 9.41
N ALA A 581 -6.32 1.48 9.89
CA ALA A 581 -5.19 0.84 10.56
C ALA A 581 -3.99 0.66 9.60
N VAL A 582 -4.23 0.22 8.36
CA VAL A 582 -3.20 0.12 7.32
C VAL A 582 -2.57 1.48 7.03
N ALA A 583 -3.37 2.55 6.96
CA ALA A 583 -2.87 3.91 6.76
C ALA A 583 -1.96 4.36 7.90
N ILE A 584 -2.34 4.10 9.15
CA ILE A 584 -1.55 4.42 10.34
C ILE A 584 -0.24 3.62 10.37
N ILE A 585 -0.30 2.31 10.08
CA ILE A 585 0.88 1.44 10.03
C ILE A 585 1.86 1.94 8.96
N THR A 586 1.37 2.27 7.76
CA THR A 586 2.20 2.80 6.67
C THR A 586 2.84 4.13 7.06
N PHE A 587 2.08 5.04 7.67
CA PHE A 587 2.60 6.33 8.15
C PHE A 587 3.68 6.13 9.22
N ALA A 588 3.42 5.29 10.21
CA ALA A 588 4.37 5.01 11.29
C ALA A 588 5.67 4.37 10.75
N MET A 589 5.53 3.43 9.83
CA MET A 589 6.66 2.77 9.16
C MET A 589 7.52 3.79 8.39
N LEU A 590 6.92 4.60 7.53
CA LEU A 590 7.65 5.61 6.75
C LEU A 590 8.26 6.67 7.65
N MET A 591 7.55 7.13 8.68
CA MET A 591 8.07 8.09 9.66
C MET A 591 9.31 7.53 10.36
N PHE A 592 9.25 6.29 10.82
CA PHE A 592 10.36 5.62 11.51
C PHE A 592 11.60 5.50 10.62
N PHE A 593 11.45 4.96 9.43
CA PHE A 593 12.57 4.81 8.50
C PHE A 593 13.13 6.15 8.03
N ASN A 594 12.28 7.11 7.69
CA ASN A 594 12.70 8.44 7.27
C ASN A 594 13.47 9.17 8.37
N LEU A 595 13.06 9.04 9.64
CA LEU A 595 13.80 9.60 10.77
C LEU A 595 15.19 8.97 10.91
N ILE A 596 15.29 7.65 10.87
CA ILE A 596 16.58 6.95 11.00
C ILE A 596 17.52 7.38 9.88
N ILE A 597 17.11 7.20 8.63
CA ILE A 597 17.98 7.46 7.46
C ILE A 597 18.28 8.95 7.32
N GLY A 598 17.28 9.80 7.56
CA GLY A 598 17.43 11.25 7.44
C GLY A 598 18.36 11.87 8.48
N LEU A 599 18.47 11.30 9.67
CA LEU A 599 19.39 11.78 10.70
C LEU A 599 20.84 11.28 10.51
N ILE A 600 21.10 10.31 9.65
CA ILE A 600 22.47 9.82 9.41
C ILE A 600 23.43 10.94 8.98
N PRO A 601 23.13 11.81 8.00
CA PRO A 601 24.03 12.91 7.60
C PRO A 601 24.29 13.88 8.74
N VAL A 602 23.25 14.16 9.53
CA VAL A 602 23.33 15.05 10.71
C VAL A 602 24.24 14.44 11.76
N ALA A 603 24.00 13.19 12.14
CA ALA A 603 24.78 12.48 13.15
C ALA A 603 26.26 12.33 12.74
N SER A 604 26.54 12.03 11.47
CA SER A 604 27.90 11.96 10.94
C SER A 604 28.62 13.30 11.05
N SER A 605 27.96 14.41 10.69
CA SER A 605 28.55 15.74 10.74
C SER A 605 28.72 16.28 12.16
N MET A 606 27.84 15.88 13.09
CA MET A 606 27.95 16.27 14.51
C MET A 606 29.17 15.65 15.21
N ARG A 607 29.88 14.71 14.61
CA ARG A 607 31.15 14.18 15.11
C ARG A 607 32.32 15.16 14.88
N LYS A 608 32.18 16.10 13.94
CA LYS A 608 33.20 17.11 13.62
C LYS A 608 33.19 18.25 14.62
N THR A 609 34.32 18.94 14.77
CA THR A 609 34.44 20.13 15.62
C THR A 609 33.76 21.34 14.97
N PRO A 610 33.33 22.35 15.73
CA PRO A 610 32.81 23.61 15.18
C PRO A 610 33.78 24.29 14.20
N ALA A 611 35.08 24.26 14.50
CA ALA A 611 36.13 24.83 13.64
C ALA A 611 36.19 24.12 12.28
N GLU A 612 36.17 22.79 12.26
CA GLU A 612 36.14 22.00 11.00
C GLU A 612 34.87 22.24 10.16
N MET A 613 33.73 22.53 10.82
CA MET A 613 32.49 22.87 10.12
C MET A 613 32.56 24.24 9.47
N LEU A 614 33.20 25.21 10.12
CA LEU A 614 33.34 26.59 9.65
C LEU A 614 34.44 26.73 8.58
N ALA A 615 35.54 25.95 8.70
CA ALA A 615 36.68 25.97 7.76
C ALA A 615 36.38 25.36 6.39
N ARG A 616 35.23 24.64 6.23
CA ARG A 616 34.84 24.11 4.93
C ARG A 616 34.40 25.22 3.97
N THR A 617 35.24 25.47 2.98
CA THR A 617 34.97 26.39 1.86
C THR A 617 34.32 25.69 0.66
N ASP A 618 34.20 24.35 0.70
CA ASP A 618 33.78 23.53 -0.43
C ASP A 618 32.22 23.39 -0.44
N ILE A 619 31.54 24.42 -0.91
CA ILE A 619 30.14 24.32 -1.33
C ILE A 619 29.96 25.12 -2.61
#